data_b15a2134a563fc811ea5817718bc7796
#
_entry.id   b15a2134a563fc811ea5817718bc7796
#
_cell.length_a   1.000
_cell.length_b   1.000
_cell.length_c   1.000
_cell.angle_alpha   90.00
_cell.angle_beta   90.00
_cell.angle_gamma   90.00
#
_symmetry.space_group_name_H-M   'P 1'
#
loop_
_entity.id
_entity.type
_entity.pdbx_description
1 polymer ?
#
loop_
_entity_poly.entity_id
_entity_poly.type
_entity_poly.pdbx_seq_one_letter_code
_entity_poly.pdbx_strand_id
1 'polypeptide(L)'
;MKNNQLVEELKNAFNVSRDIFSEARDNNEELKNIDYLNENQHIGHGLAWYATYVESLSQLANWIENLNEENRLTPLEEGLAGIGAGEYCLQILHGIPMSQNETIRPDELKISSSSIEKFKKISNPLIERSSSKEKNRIMRLLLESNESGIIPDDGLDDTYKEIKNQFRRFVEEEITPNAHEWHLNDEYIPLDVIKKMSDLGVFGLTIPEKYGGLGLEKKAMCIVSEELSRGWIGVGSLGTRSEIAAELILIGGTEAQKEKYLNKIASGNIFPTAVFSEPDIGSDLAHLKTRGKLKNDKYLVNGNKTWITHGARADLMTLLVRTNNELSDHKGLSMFLAEKPRENDNEFFPAEGMSGGEINVIGYRGMKEFDIGFDNFEVPKENLLGEEEGKGFIHLMSTFESARIQTAARAVGVSQNACDVALKYSVDRTQFGKKLIDFPRISEKLIMMFAETMIVRQLTFHAANIKDLAQRCDMEAGMAKLLGARVAWSSADNALQIHGGIGFATETPISRILADARILSIFEGTAEIQAQVIARRLMESKNR
;
A
#
# COMPACT_ATOMS: atom_id res chain seq x y z
N MET A 1 0.41 -21.90 -28.88
CA MET A 1 1.10 -20.99 -27.94
C MET A 1 2.50 -20.76 -28.45
N LYS A 2 2.91 -19.51 -28.63
CA LYS A 2 4.33 -19.20 -28.88
C LYS A 2 5.06 -19.50 -27.57
N ASN A 3 6.00 -20.47 -27.62
CA ASN A 3 6.83 -20.78 -26.45
C ASN A 3 7.73 -19.56 -26.19
N ASN A 4 7.47 -18.79 -25.12
CA ASN A 4 8.30 -17.63 -24.78
C ASN A 4 9.37 -18.10 -23.77
N GLN A 5 10.62 -17.97 -24.14
CA GLN A 5 11.77 -18.41 -23.35
C GLN A 5 11.79 -17.76 -21.96
N LEU A 6 11.44 -16.47 -21.84
CA LEU A 6 11.41 -15.77 -20.55
C LEU A 6 10.34 -16.36 -19.61
N VAL A 7 9.17 -16.75 -20.12
CA VAL A 7 8.13 -17.41 -19.30
C VAL A 7 8.65 -18.71 -18.70
N GLU A 8 9.34 -19.53 -19.48
CA GLU A 8 9.96 -20.77 -18.99
C GLU A 8 11.04 -20.50 -17.94
N GLU A 9 11.92 -19.53 -18.18
CA GLU A 9 12.96 -19.12 -17.24
C GLU A 9 12.37 -18.65 -15.90
N LEU A 10 11.32 -17.80 -15.94
CA LEU A 10 10.60 -17.30 -14.76
C LEU A 10 9.92 -18.44 -13.99
N LYS A 11 9.19 -19.33 -14.68
CA LYS A 11 8.52 -20.47 -14.05
C LYS A 11 9.53 -21.45 -13.41
N ASN A 12 10.65 -21.69 -14.06
CA ASN A 12 11.71 -22.54 -13.51
C ASN A 12 12.34 -21.91 -12.26
N ALA A 13 12.66 -20.62 -12.29
CA ALA A 13 13.19 -19.90 -11.14
C ALA A 13 12.18 -19.87 -9.97
N PHE A 14 10.90 -19.59 -10.26
CA PHE A 14 9.82 -19.64 -9.27
C PHE A 14 9.73 -21.04 -8.62
N ASN A 15 9.64 -22.11 -9.40
CA ASN A 15 9.50 -23.46 -8.87
C ASN A 15 10.66 -23.84 -7.94
N VAL A 16 11.90 -23.57 -8.35
CA VAL A 16 13.08 -23.90 -7.51
C VAL A 16 13.17 -22.98 -6.29
N SER A 17 12.85 -21.69 -6.41
CA SER A 17 12.82 -20.79 -5.25
C SER A 17 11.74 -21.18 -4.25
N ARG A 18 10.59 -21.70 -4.70
CA ARG A 18 9.54 -22.24 -3.84
C ARG A 18 10.01 -23.53 -3.12
N ASP A 19 10.73 -24.42 -3.79
CA ASP A 19 11.32 -25.60 -3.16
C ASP A 19 12.29 -25.19 -2.03
N ILE A 20 13.16 -24.21 -2.30
CA ILE A 20 14.11 -23.66 -1.32
C ILE A 20 13.38 -22.98 -0.16
N PHE A 21 12.32 -22.23 -0.47
CA PHE A 21 11.49 -21.62 0.57
C PHE A 21 10.85 -22.68 1.48
N SER A 22 10.37 -23.78 0.90
CA SER A 22 9.82 -24.90 1.67
C SER A 22 10.89 -25.54 2.58
N GLU A 23 12.11 -25.73 2.09
CA GLU A 23 13.26 -26.18 2.89
C GLU A 23 13.54 -25.20 4.06
N ALA A 24 13.61 -23.90 3.76
CA ALA A 24 13.85 -22.87 4.78
C ALA A 24 12.76 -22.86 5.87
N ARG A 25 11.50 -22.96 5.47
CA ARG A 25 10.37 -23.03 6.41
C ARG A 25 10.44 -24.29 7.28
N ASP A 26 10.68 -25.44 6.69
CA ASP A 26 10.71 -26.72 7.41
C ASP A 26 11.91 -26.81 8.34
N ASN A 27 13.06 -26.23 7.97
CA ASN A 27 14.24 -26.14 8.82
C ASN A 27 14.13 -25.13 9.98
N ASN A 28 13.07 -24.33 10.01
CA ASN A 28 12.78 -23.35 11.05
C ASN A 28 11.38 -23.58 11.65
N GLU A 29 10.95 -24.83 11.81
CA GLU A 29 9.61 -25.16 12.29
C GLU A 29 9.34 -24.70 13.74
N GLU A 30 10.37 -24.40 14.53
CA GLU A 30 10.25 -23.81 15.87
C GLU A 30 9.50 -22.48 15.86
N LEU A 31 9.53 -21.73 14.73
CA LEU A 31 8.78 -20.49 14.55
C LEU A 31 7.24 -20.67 14.55
N LYS A 32 6.73 -21.91 14.56
CA LYS A 32 5.31 -22.19 14.81
C LYS A 32 4.89 -21.78 16.21
N ASN A 33 5.84 -21.81 17.16
CA ASN A 33 5.61 -21.28 18.49
C ASN A 33 5.69 -19.74 18.44
N ILE A 34 4.61 -19.08 18.88
CA ILE A 34 4.50 -17.62 18.79
C ILE A 34 5.54 -16.90 19.67
N ASP A 35 5.87 -17.43 20.82
CA ASP A 35 6.86 -16.84 21.71
C ASP A 35 8.25 -16.95 21.09
N TYR A 36 8.57 -18.12 20.51
CA TYR A 36 9.83 -18.32 19.79
C TYR A 36 9.92 -17.40 18.55
N LEU A 37 8.83 -17.23 17.79
CA LEU A 37 8.79 -16.29 16.67
C LEU A 37 9.04 -14.86 17.13
N ASN A 38 8.45 -14.44 18.26
CA ASN A 38 8.65 -13.11 18.82
C ASN A 38 10.09 -12.85 19.27
N GLU A 39 10.78 -13.87 19.76
CA GLU A 39 12.19 -13.79 20.17
C GLU A 39 13.16 -13.91 18.97
N ASN A 40 12.73 -14.52 17.87
CA ASN A 40 13.55 -14.78 16.67
C ASN A 40 13.01 -14.06 15.43
N GLN A 41 12.60 -12.79 15.58
CA GLN A 41 11.97 -12.00 14.51
C GLN A 41 12.83 -11.86 13.27
N HIS A 42 14.17 -11.77 13.40
CA HIS A 42 15.05 -11.68 12.24
C HIS A 42 14.85 -12.85 11.25
N ILE A 43 14.79 -14.08 11.78
CA ILE A 43 14.56 -15.29 10.95
C ILE A 43 13.12 -15.33 10.44
N GLY A 44 12.13 -15.07 11.31
CA GLY A 44 10.71 -15.05 10.93
C GLY A 44 10.42 -14.00 9.84
N HIS A 45 10.92 -12.78 10.02
CA HIS A 45 10.79 -11.71 9.04
C HIS A 45 11.58 -12.03 7.77
N GLY A 46 12.75 -12.67 7.89
CA GLY A 46 13.53 -13.17 6.76
C GLY A 46 12.74 -14.15 5.88
N LEU A 47 12.02 -15.10 6.50
CA LEU A 47 11.11 -16.00 5.78
C LEU A 47 9.98 -15.24 5.08
N ALA A 48 9.41 -14.22 5.73
CA ALA A 48 8.37 -13.39 5.14
C ALA A 48 8.87 -12.65 3.88
N TRP A 49 10.07 -12.08 3.94
CA TRP A 49 10.71 -11.44 2.79
C TRP A 49 11.04 -12.43 1.69
N TYR A 50 11.54 -13.62 2.05
CA TYR A 50 11.84 -14.68 1.08
C TYR A 50 10.56 -15.08 0.32
N ALA A 51 9.46 -15.36 1.05
CA ALA A 51 8.17 -15.69 0.46
C ALA A 51 7.66 -14.57 -0.47
N THR A 52 7.85 -13.29 -0.08
CA THR A 52 7.49 -12.13 -0.91
C THR A 52 8.25 -12.11 -2.23
N TYR A 53 9.52 -12.48 -2.23
CA TYR A 53 10.33 -12.56 -3.45
C TYR A 53 9.92 -13.74 -4.35
N VAL A 54 9.63 -14.89 -3.74
CA VAL A 54 9.11 -16.06 -4.47
C VAL A 54 7.79 -15.72 -5.16
N GLU A 55 6.87 -15.07 -4.44
CA GLU A 55 5.60 -14.64 -5.02
C GLU A 55 5.79 -13.59 -6.12
N SER A 56 6.76 -12.69 -5.96
CA SER A 56 7.11 -11.71 -7.00
C SER A 56 7.54 -12.38 -8.32
N LEU A 57 8.33 -13.44 -8.24
CA LEU A 57 8.73 -14.23 -9.44
C LEU A 57 7.51 -14.91 -10.09
N SER A 58 6.58 -15.43 -9.28
CA SER A 58 5.32 -16.00 -9.75
C SER A 58 4.49 -14.97 -10.52
N GLN A 59 4.30 -13.79 -9.94
CA GLN A 59 3.47 -12.76 -10.56
C GLN A 59 4.11 -12.13 -11.80
N LEU A 60 5.43 -12.03 -11.86
CA LEU A 60 6.13 -11.68 -13.10
C LEU A 60 5.91 -12.72 -14.21
N ALA A 61 5.98 -14.03 -13.87
CA ALA A 61 5.72 -15.09 -14.83
C ALA A 61 4.30 -15.00 -15.39
N ASN A 62 3.31 -14.82 -14.51
CA ASN A 62 1.89 -14.68 -14.88
C ASN A 62 1.67 -13.46 -15.78
N TRP A 63 2.25 -12.30 -15.42
CA TRP A 63 2.13 -11.08 -16.21
C TRP A 63 2.65 -11.26 -17.63
N ILE A 64 3.86 -11.78 -17.79
CA ILE A 64 4.50 -12.00 -19.11
C ILE A 64 3.77 -13.07 -19.92
N GLU A 65 3.29 -14.14 -19.26
CA GLU A 65 2.49 -15.18 -19.91
C GLU A 65 1.20 -14.62 -20.49
N ASN A 66 0.44 -13.85 -19.68
CA ASN A 66 -0.82 -13.23 -20.09
C ASN A 66 -0.60 -12.28 -21.29
N LEU A 67 0.40 -11.39 -21.22
CA LEU A 67 0.72 -10.50 -22.35
C LEU A 67 1.12 -11.28 -23.62
N ASN A 68 1.86 -12.37 -23.46
CA ASN A 68 2.26 -13.22 -24.59
C ASN A 68 1.07 -13.94 -25.22
N GLU A 69 0.14 -14.46 -24.43
CA GLU A 69 -1.07 -15.13 -24.91
C GLU A 69 -2.00 -14.15 -25.66
N GLU A 70 -2.08 -12.92 -25.19
CA GLU A 70 -2.86 -11.83 -25.79
C GLU A 70 -2.14 -11.14 -26.97
N ASN A 71 -0.92 -11.56 -27.33
CA ASN A 71 -0.06 -10.93 -28.35
C ASN A 71 0.23 -9.43 -28.10
N ARG A 72 0.32 -9.04 -26.84
CA ARG A 72 0.62 -7.67 -26.36
C ARG A 72 2.05 -7.51 -25.84
N LEU A 73 2.77 -8.62 -25.66
CA LEU A 73 4.12 -8.62 -25.13
C LEU A 73 5.11 -7.97 -26.09
N THR A 74 5.83 -6.96 -25.59
CA THR A 74 6.90 -6.26 -26.34
C THR A 74 8.27 -6.48 -25.70
N PRO A 75 9.37 -6.14 -26.40
CA PRO A 75 10.72 -6.21 -25.82
C PRO A 75 10.91 -5.34 -24.55
N LEU A 76 10.06 -4.33 -24.31
CA LEU A 76 10.12 -3.49 -23.13
C LEU A 76 9.64 -4.25 -21.90
N GLU A 77 8.46 -4.87 -21.95
CA GLU A 77 7.91 -5.68 -20.83
C GLU A 77 8.78 -6.87 -20.54
N GLU A 78 9.24 -7.59 -21.59
CA GLU A 78 10.22 -8.69 -21.43
C GLU A 78 11.49 -8.23 -20.71
N GLY A 79 11.98 -7.03 -21.07
CA GLY A 79 13.17 -6.46 -20.46
C GLY A 79 12.97 -6.08 -19.00
N LEU A 80 11.86 -5.40 -18.68
CA LEU A 80 11.53 -5.01 -17.30
C LEU A 80 11.38 -6.23 -16.39
N ALA A 81 10.64 -7.25 -16.85
CA ALA A 81 10.48 -8.50 -16.10
C ALA A 81 11.80 -9.24 -15.91
N GLY A 82 12.61 -9.34 -16.98
CA GLY A 82 13.91 -10.01 -16.94
C GLY A 82 14.90 -9.33 -15.99
N ILE A 83 14.97 -7.98 -16.00
CA ILE A 83 15.81 -7.20 -15.08
C ILE A 83 15.37 -7.41 -13.64
N GLY A 84 14.07 -7.24 -13.35
CA GLY A 84 13.54 -7.39 -12.00
C GLY A 84 13.73 -8.79 -11.45
N ALA A 85 13.41 -9.82 -12.23
CA ALA A 85 13.59 -11.21 -11.83
C ALA A 85 15.07 -11.56 -11.63
N GLY A 86 15.97 -11.11 -12.51
CA GLY A 86 17.40 -11.36 -12.39
C GLY A 86 17.98 -10.76 -11.10
N GLU A 87 17.62 -9.53 -10.75
CA GLU A 87 18.03 -8.90 -9.50
C GLU A 87 17.45 -9.62 -8.27
N TYR A 88 16.18 -10.05 -8.32
CA TYR A 88 15.59 -10.80 -7.21
C TYR A 88 16.21 -12.19 -7.06
N CYS A 89 16.56 -12.87 -8.15
CA CYS A 89 17.32 -14.10 -8.08
C CYS A 89 18.71 -13.91 -7.44
N LEU A 90 19.43 -12.82 -7.75
CA LEU A 90 20.69 -12.47 -7.10
C LEU A 90 20.52 -12.23 -5.60
N GLN A 91 19.47 -11.53 -5.20
CA GLN A 91 19.20 -11.28 -3.78
C GLN A 91 18.77 -12.55 -3.05
N ILE A 92 18.00 -13.43 -3.65
CA ILE A 92 17.71 -14.78 -3.11
C ILE A 92 18.99 -15.57 -2.88
N LEU A 93 19.96 -15.50 -3.78
CA LEU A 93 21.24 -16.22 -3.68
C LEU A 93 22.18 -15.66 -2.61
N HIS A 94 22.19 -14.35 -2.42
CA HIS A 94 23.26 -13.69 -1.67
C HIS A 94 22.76 -12.92 -0.42
N GLY A 95 21.48 -12.68 -0.32
CA GLY A 95 20.84 -12.01 0.81
C GLY A 95 19.81 -10.99 0.37
N ILE A 96 18.63 -11.07 0.97
CA ILE A 96 17.50 -10.19 0.71
C ILE A 96 17.54 -9.01 1.69
N PRO A 97 17.59 -7.76 1.21
CA PRO A 97 17.51 -6.60 2.08
C PRO A 97 16.10 -6.47 2.67
N MET A 98 16.00 -6.48 4.00
CA MET A 98 14.75 -6.27 4.74
C MET A 98 14.53 -4.77 5.05
N SER A 99 15.61 -4.06 5.34
CA SER A 99 15.64 -2.61 5.51
C SER A 99 17.00 -2.06 5.02
N GLN A 100 17.32 -0.80 5.35
CA GLN A 100 18.58 -0.17 4.94
C GLN A 100 19.84 -0.90 5.46
N ASN A 101 19.75 -1.49 6.66
CA ASN A 101 20.89 -2.12 7.34
C ASN A 101 20.69 -3.62 7.62
N GLU A 102 19.52 -4.16 7.32
CA GLU A 102 19.16 -5.52 7.64
C GLU A 102 19.08 -6.36 6.37
N THR A 103 19.75 -7.48 6.38
CA THR A 103 19.77 -8.42 5.26
C THR A 103 19.65 -9.83 5.81
N ILE A 104 18.69 -10.59 5.30
CA ILE A 104 18.58 -12.03 5.60
C ILE A 104 19.32 -12.83 4.53
N ARG A 105 20.15 -13.76 4.97
CA ARG A 105 20.96 -14.60 4.08
C ARG A 105 20.46 -16.05 4.06
N PRO A 106 20.72 -16.81 2.99
CA PRO A 106 20.29 -18.20 2.89
C PRO A 106 20.75 -19.11 4.03
N ASP A 107 21.98 -18.93 4.52
CA ASP A 107 22.54 -19.71 5.63
C ASP A 107 21.84 -19.42 6.96
N GLU A 108 21.41 -18.18 7.20
CA GLU A 108 20.63 -17.80 8.39
C GLU A 108 19.25 -18.50 8.37
N LEU A 109 18.70 -18.75 7.18
CA LEU A 109 17.45 -19.50 6.98
C LEU A 109 17.67 -21.02 6.95
N LYS A 110 18.87 -21.50 7.23
CA LYS A 110 19.25 -22.94 7.23
C LYS A 110 19.02 -23.60 5.85
N ILE A 111 19.18 -22.85 4.75
CA ILE A 111 19.07 -23.37 3.38
C ILE A 111 20.37 -24.09 3.03
N SER A 112 20.28 -25.30 2.46
CA SER A 112 21.45 -26.09 2.10
C SER A 112 22.22 -25.51 0.92
N SER A 113 23.55 -25.66 0.93
CA SER A 113 24.40 -25.23 -0.17
C SER A 113 24.02 -25.93 -1.50
N SER A 114 23.52 -27.16 -1.45
CA SER A 114 23.05 -27.89 -2.65
C SER A 114 21.83 -27.23 -3.28
N SER A 115 20.89 -26.76 -2.48
CA SER A 115 19.70 -26.02 -2.96
C SER A 115 20.09 -24.68 -3.57
N ILE A 116 21.01 -23.95 -2.95
CA ILE A 116 21.55 -22.69 -3.49
C ILE A 116 22.27 -22.92 -4.83
N GLU A 117 23.11 -23.93 -4.95
CA GLU A 117 23.80 -24.26 -6.23
C GLU A 117 22.81 -24.68 -7.32
N LYS A 118 21.75 -25.46 -6.99
CA LYS A 118 20.65 -25.77 -7.92
C LYS A 118 19.97 -24.50 -8.41
N PHE A 119 19.61 -23.60 -7.50
CA PHE A 119 18.94 -22.34 -7.85
C PHE A 119 19.82 -21.44 -8.71
N LYS A 120 21.09 -21.28 -8.34
CA LYS A 120 22.09 -20.54 -9.11
C LYS A 120 22.15 -20.99 -10.57
N LYS A 121 22.19 -22.31 -10.79
CA LYS A 121 22.21 -22.87 -12.14
C LYS A 121 20.94 -22.55 -12.93
N ILE A 122 19.79 -22.69 -12.30
CA ILE A 122 18.49 -22.48 -12.96
C ILE A 122 18.22 -20.98 -13.20
N SER A 123 18.61 -20.11 -12.27
CA SER A 123 18.37 -18.66 -12.38
C SER A 123 19.40 -17.91 -13.23
N ASN A 124 20.50 -18.53 -13.61
CA ASN A 124 21.57 -17.89 -14.39
C ASN A 124 21.07 -17.14 -15.65
N PRO A 125 20.16 -17.71 -16.48
CA PRO A 125 19.63 -16.97 -17.63
C PRO A 125 18.94 -15.66 -17.25
N LEU A 126 18.15 -15.65 -16.15
CA LEU A 126 17.51 -14.43 -15.65
C LEU A 126 18.55 -13.44 -15.10
N ILE A 127 19.58 -13.93 -14.38
CA ILE A 127 20.66 -13.08 -13.86
C ILE A 127 21.39 -12.36 -15.02
N GLU A 128 21.62 -13.04 -16.14
CA GLU A 128 22.22 -12.42 -17.33
C GLU A 128 21.34 -11.31 -17.92
N ARG A 129 20.00 -11.41 -17.80
CA ARG A 129 19.06 -10.36 -18.21
C ARG A 129 19.11 -9.10 -17.34
N SER A 130 19.68 -9.18 -16.13
CA SER A 130 19.87 -8.02 -15.25
C SER A 130 21.25 -7.35 -15.39
N SER A 131 22.05 -7.76 -16.38
CA SER A 131 23.38 -7.16 -16.62
C SER A 131 23.28 -5.67 -16.99
N SER A 132 24.35 -4.89 -16.69
CA SER A 132 24.44 -3.46 -17.09
C SER A 132 24.16 -3.24 -18.57
N LYS A 133 24.60 -4.15 -19.44
CA LYS A 133 24.32 -4.08 -20.89
C LYS A 133 22.82 -4.12 -21.18
N GLU A 134 22.11 -5.08 -20.57
CA GLU A 134 20.66 -5.22 -20.75
C GLU A 134 19.90 -4.06 -20.10
N LYS A 135 20.25 -3.64 -18.90
CA LYS A 135 19.68 -2.45 -18.24
C LYS A 135 19.75 -1.22 -19.16
N ASN A 136 20.90 -0.97 -19.75
CA ASN A 136 21.08 0.15 -20.70
C ASN A 136 20.31 -0.03 -22.00
N ARG A 137 20.17 -1.27 -22.51
CA ARG A 137 19.34 -1.56 -23.69
C ARG A 137 17.87 -1.29 -23.43
N ILE A 138 17.34 -1.79 -22.32
CA ILE A 138 15.93 -1.61 -21.95
C ILE A 138 15.62 -0.15 -21.60
N MET A 139 16.56 0.58 -20.99
CA MET A 139 16.40 2.01 -20.76
C MET A 139 16.21 2.79 -22.07
N ARG A 140 16.91 2.43 -23.13
CA ARG A 140 16.70 3.06 -24.45
C ARG A 140 15.31 2.76 -25.01
N LEU A 141 14.85 1.50 -24.92
CA LEU A 141 13.48 1.15 -25.33
C LEU A 141 12.43 1.92 -24.53
N LEU A 142 12.65 2.13 -23.23
CA LEU A 142 11.76 2.92 -22.40
C LEU A 142 11.73 4.40 -22.84
N LEU A 143 12.87 4.98 -23.21
CA LEU A 143 12.95 6.34 -23.72
C LEU A 143 12.21 6.49 -25.06
N GLU A 144 12.45 5.58 -26.00
CA GLU A 144 11.77 5.54 -27.31
C GLU A 144 10.24 5.39 -27.15
N SER A 145 9.82 4.52 -26.23
CA SER A 145 8.41 4.32 -25.88
C SER A 145 7.79 5.59 -25.29
N ASN A 146 8.47 6.23 -24.34
CA ASN A 146 8.00 7.46 -23.69
C ASN A 146 7.89 8.64 -24.67
N GLU A 147 8.84 8.81 -25.58
CA GLU A 147 8.78 9.81 -26.66
C GLU A 147 7.58 9.59 -27.59
N SER A 148 7.17 8.33 -27.76
CA SER A 148 5.99 7.95 -28.56
C SER A 148 4.68 7.99 -27.76
N GLY A 149 4.72 8.38 -26.47
CA GLY A 149 3.56 8.37 -25.57
C GLY A 149 3.09 6.97 -25.16
N ILE A 150 3.90 5.94 -25.39
CA ILE A 150 3.60 4.56 -25.04
C ILE A 150 4.13 4.28 -23.63
N ILE A 151 3.29 3.73 -22.78
CA ILE A 151 3.61 3.33 -21.41
C ILE A 151 3.74 1.80 -21.37
N PRO A 152 4.66 1.23 -20.56
CA PRO A 152 4.75 -0.22 -20.40
C PRO A 152 3.39 -0.83 -20.08
N ASP A 153 3.03 -1.91 -20.77
CA ASP A 153 1.74 -2.57 -20.61
C ASP A 153 1.70 -3.35 -19.28
N ASP A 154 0.83 -2.96 -18.38
CA ASP A 154 0.68 -3.54 -17.04
C ASP A 154 -0.26 -4.76 -16.99
N GLY A 155 -0.75 -5.21 -18.13
CA GLY A 155 -1.63 -6.39 -18.24
C GLY A 155 -3.10 -6.11 -17.95
N LEU A 156 -3.52 -4.84 -17.92
CA LEU A 156 -4.92 -4.47 -17.77
C LEU A 156 -5.71 -4.75 -19.05
N ASP A 157 -6.98 -5.14 -18.90
CA ASP A 157 -7.94 -5.14 -19.99
C ASP A 157 -8.41 -3.73 -20.35
N ASP A 158 -9.22 -3.61 -21.40
CA ASP A 158 -9.62 -2.31 -21.93
C ASP A 158 -10.48 -1.51 -20.93
N THR A 159 -11.31 -2.16 -20.12
CA THR A 159 -12.15 -1.50 -19.11
C THR A 159 -11.27 -0.86 -18.03
N TYR A 160 -10.32 -1.61 -17.49
CA TYR A 160 -9.39 -1.09 -16.49
C TYR A 160 -8.42 -0.05 -17.06
N LYS A 161 -8.04 -0.17 -18.34
CA LYS A 161 -7.27 0.87 -19.04
C LYS A 161 -8.04 2.19 -19.17
N GLU A 162 -9.34 2.12 -19.45
CA GLU A 162 -10.18 3.32 -19.49
C GLU A 162 -10.27 3.99 -18.12
N ILE A 163 -10.53 3.22 -17.06
CA ILE A 163 -10.52 3.74 -15.67
C ILE A 163 -9.17 4.41 -15.38
N LYS A 164 -8.06 3.73 -15.66
CA LYS A 164 -6.72 4.27 -15.46
C LYS A 164 -6.51 5.59 -16.19
N ASN A 165 -6.87 5.64 -17.48
CA ASN A 165 -6.71 6.83 -18.31
C ASN A 165 -7.59 8.00 -17.86
N GLN A 166 -8.81 7.73 -17.37
CA GLN A 166 -9.70 8.75 -16.83
C GLN A 166 -9.09 9.40 -15.58
N PHE A 167 -8.64 8.58 -14.63
CA PHE A 167 -8.03 9.09 -13.39
C PHE A 167 -6.67 9.73 -13.63
N ARG A 168 -5.89 9.22 -14.60
CA ARG A 168 -4.64 9.86 -15.01
C ARG A 168 -4.86 11.27 -15.51
N ARG A 169 -5.83 11.48 -16.41
CA ARG A 169 -6.18 12.83 -16.89
C ARG A 169 -6.62 13.75 -15.76
N PHE A 170 -7.51 13.27 -14.89
CA PHE A 170 -7.93 14.04 -13.72
C PHE A 170 -6.73 14.48 -12.86
N VAL A 171 -5.81 13.57 -12.61
CA VAL A 171 -4.61 13.84 -11.80
C VAL A 171 -3.67 14.83 -12.49
N GLU A 172 -3.46 14.70 -13.78
CA GLU A 172 -2.58 15.58 -14.56
C GLU A 172 -3.15 17.00 -14.70
N GLU A 173 -4.46 17.13 -14.79
CA GLU A 173 -5.15 18.42 -14.92
C GLU A 173 -5.37 19.12 -13.57
N GLU A 174 -5.78 18.42 -12.54
CA GLU A 174 -6.28 19.02 -11.31
C GLU A 174 -5.31 18.90 -10.12
N ILE A 175 -4.50 17.84 -10.05
CA ILE A 175 -3.69 17.53 -8.87
C ILE A 175 -2.22 17.88 -9.08
N THR A 176 -1.60 17.30 -10.09
CA THR A 176 -0.13 17.42 -10.31
C THR A 176 0.36 18.85 -10.37
N PRO A 177 -0.34 19.80 -11.03
CA PRO A 177 0.11 21.20 -11.11
C PRO A 177 0.16 21.92 -9.74
N ASN A 178 -0.67 21.49 -8.79
CA ASN A 178 -0.91 22.20 -7.54
C ASN A 178 -0.35 21.47 -6.31
N ALA A 179 -0.17 20.15 -6.39
CA ALA A 179 0.13 19.29 -5.26
C ALA A 179 1.38 19.71 -4.47
N HIS A 180 2.39 20.24 -5.15
CA HIS A 180 3.63 20.66 -4.50
C HIS A 180 3.43 21.95 -3.68
N GLU A 181 2.71 22.91 -4.24
CA GLU A 181 2.38 24.17 -3.55
C GLU A 181 1.48 23.91 -2.34
N TRP A 182 0.41 23.11 -2.50
CA TRP A 182 -0.43 22.69 -1.38
C TRP A 182 0.35 22.01 -0.26
N HIS A 183 1.32 21.15 -0.63
CA HIS A 183 2.20 20.51 0.36
C HIS A 183 3.09 21.52 1.08
N LEU A 184 3.73 22.46 0.37
CA LEU A 184 4.62 23.46 0.99
C LEU A 184 3.88 24.38 1.95
N ASN A 185 2.68 24.79 1.58
CA ASN A 185 1.83 25.67 2.39
C ASN A 185 1.03 24.92 3.48
N ASP A 186 1.16 23.58 3.55
CA ASP A 186 0.37 22.71 4.42
C ASP A 186 -1.15 22.93 4.27
N GLU A 187 -1.58 23.11 3.03
CA GLU A 187 -2.98 23.34 2.70
C GLU A 187 -3.76 22.02 2.70
N TYR A 188 -5.04 22.11 3.02
CA TYR A 188 -5.97 21.03 2.78
C TYR A 188 -6.18 20.81 1.28
N ILE A 189 -6.48 19.56 0.89
CA ILE A 189 -7.03 19.28 -0.43
C ILE A 189 -8.30 20.13 -0.59
N PRO A 190 -8.40 20.96 -1.66
CA PRO A 190 -9.55 21.82 -1.88
C PRO A 190 -10.88 21.06 -1.98
N LEU A 191 -11.96 21.63 -1.45
CA LEU A 191 -13.27 20.97 -1.44
C LEU A 191 -13.84 20.77 -2.86
N ASP A 192 -13.50 21.63 -3.82
CA ASP A 192 -13.88 21.47 -5.22
C ASP A 192 -13.18 20.28 -5.87
N VAL A 193 -11.92 20.02 -5.52
CA VAL A 193 -11.20 18.80 -5.93
C VAL A 193 -11.88 17.56 -5.34
N ILE A 194 -12.21 17.59 -4.04
CA ILE A 194 -12.92 16.48 -3.38
C ILE A 194 -14.29 16.25 -4.03
N LYS A 195 -14.99 17.33 -4.42
CA LYS A 195 -16.26 17.22 -5.13
C LYS A 195 -16.07 16.54 -6.49
N LYS A 196 -15.07 16.93 -7.29
CA LYS A 196 -14.74 16.27 -8.57
C LYS A 196 -14.40 14.79 -8.37
N MET A 197 -13.68 14.43 -7.30
CA MET A 197 -13.42 13.03 -6.94
C MET A 197 -14.72 12.27 -6.65
N SER A 198 -15.65 12.90 -5.94
CA SER A 198 -16.98 12.34 -5.69
C SER A 198 -17.76 12.12 -6.99
N ASP A 199 -17.78 13.11 -7.87
CA ASP A 199 -18.46 13.04 -9.17
C ASP A 199 -17.85 11.92 -10.07
N LEU A 200 -16.56 11.59 -9.88
CA LEU A 200 -15.88 10.45 -10.50
C LEU A 200 -16.10 9.11 -9.78
N GLY A 201 -16.83 9.09 -8.67
CA GLY A 201 -17.18 7.88 -7.93
C GLY A 201 -16.09 7.34 -7.01
N VAL A 202 -15.02 8.09 -6.71
CA VAL A 202 -13.87 7.66 -5.89
C VAL A 202 -14.28 7.08 -4.54
N PHE A 203 -15.31 7.64 -3.90
CA PHE A 203 -15.72 7.26 -2.55
C PHE A 203 -16.65 6.05 -2.50
N GLY A 204 -17.15 5.61 -3.66
CA GLY A 204 -18.10 4.50 -3.78
C GLY A 204 -17.65 3.37 -4.69
N LEU A 205 -16.35 3.28 -5.03
CA LEU A 205 -15.84 2.31 -6.02
C LEU A 205 -16.30 0.88 -5.75
N THR A 206 -16.15 0.38 -4.52
CA THR A 206 -16.46 -1.00 -4.15
C THR A 206 -17.77 -1.14 -3.37
N ILE A 207 -18.44 -0.01 -3.04
CA ILE A 207 -19.77 -0.05 -2.42
C ILE A 207 -20.77 -0.63 -3.44
N PRO A 208 -21.58 -1.64 -3.04
CA PRO A 208 -22.57 -2.22 -3.95
C PRO A 208 -23.55 -1.18 -4.52
N GLU A 209 -23.99 -1.38 -5.78
CA GLU A 209 -24.92 -0.49 -6.47
C GLU A 209 -26.22 -0.27 -5.69
N LYS A 210 -26.74 -1.30 -4.99
CA LYS A 210 -27.93 -1.18 -4.15
C LYS A 210 -27.84 -0.14 -3.04
N TYR A 211 -26.62 0.26 -2.67
CA TYR A 211 -26.32 1.32 -1.71
C TYR A 211 -25.72 2.57 -2.38
N GLY A 212 -25.86 2.71 -3.69
CA GLY A 212 -25.45 3.90 -4.44
C GLY A 212 -23.97 3.99 -4.80
N GLY A 213 -23.21 2.90 -4.65
CA GLY A 213 -21.84 2.78 -5.13
C GLY A 213 -21.75 2.28 -6.57
N LEU A 214 -20.52 2.01 -7.02
CA LEU A 214 -20.23 1.51 -8.37
C LEU A 214 -20.12 -0.02 -8.42
N GLY A 215 -20.01 -0.72 -7.28
CA GLY A 215 -19.90 -2.17 -7.20
C GLY A 215 -18.69 -2.77 -7.91
N LEU A 216 -17.62 -2.00 -8.09
CA LEU A 216 -16.43 -2.44 -8.79
C LEU A 216 -15.56 -3.34 -7.90
N GLU A 217 -14.69 -4.11 -8.54
CA GLU A 217 -13.71 -4.99 -7.90
C GLU A 217 -12.58 -4.21 -7.20
N LYS A 218 -11.88 -4.85 -6.26
CA LYS A 218 -10.72 -4.28 -5.57
C LYS A 218 -9.57 -3.92 -6.52
N LYS A 219 -9.49 -4.57 -7.67
CA LYS A 219 -8.53 -4.22 -8.72
C LYS A 219 -8.78 -2.81 -9.26
N ALA A 220 -10.04 -2.42 -9.49
CA ALA A 220 -10.39 -1.04 -9.88
C ALA A 220 -9.99 -0.03 -8.79
N MET A 221 -10.27 -0.36 -7.53
CA MET A 221 -9.85 0.45 -6.38
C MET A 221 -8.32 0.65 -6.37
N CYS A 222 -7.53 -0.39 -6.66
CA CYS A 222 -6.07 -0.28 -6.74
C CYS A 222 -5.63 0.68 -7.85
N ILE A 223 -6.21 0.57 -9.04
CA ILE A 223 -5.89 1.43 -10.19
C ILE A 223 -6.17 2.90 -9.88
N VAL A 224 -7.33 3.19 -9.30
CA VAL A 224 -7.72 4.54 -8.91
C VAL A 224 -6.79 5.08 -7.81
N SER A 225 -6.50 4.28 -6.79
CA SER A 225 -5.58 4.66 -5.71
C SER A 225 -4.15 4.91 -6.21
N GLU A 226 -3.67 4.11 -7.17
CA GLU A 226 -2.38 4.29 -7.83
C GLU A 226 -2.31 5.64 -8.54
N GLU A 227 -3.25 5.92 -9.45
CA GLU A 227 -3.21 7.16 -10.24
C GLU A 227 -3.39 8.41 -9.35
N LEU A 228 -4.30 8.40 -8.40
CA LEU A 228 -4.47 9.50 -7.45
C LEU A 228 -3.19 9.76 -6.63
N SER A 229 -2.52 8.68 -6.17
CA SER A 229 -1.29 8.78 -5.39
C SER A 229 -0.07 9.15 -6.24
N ARG A 230 -0.09 8.87 -7.55
CA ARG A 230 0.88 9.38 -8.52
C ARG A 230 0.87 10.91 -8.58
N GLY A 231 -0.29 11.54 -8.45
CA GLY A 231 -0.39 13.00 -8.31
C GLY A 231 0.04 13.48 -6.92
N TRP A 232 -0.64 12.96 -5.90
CA TRP A 232 -0.35 13.24 -4.49
C TRP A 232 -0.93 12.17 -3.58
N ILE A 233 -0.11 11.62 -2.69
CA ILE A 233 -0.53 10.54 -1.79
C ILE A 233 -1.71 10.94 -0.89
N GLY A 234 -1.81 12.21 -0.49
CA GLY A 234 -2.95 12.73 0.28
C GLY A 234 -4.28 12.53 -0.46
N VAL A 235 -4.32 12.86 -1.75
CA VAL A 235 -5.52 12.65 -2.60
C VAL A 235 -5.84 11.17 -2.75
N GLY A 236 -4.83 10.33 -3.00
CA GLY A 236 -5.01 8.86 -3.06
C GLY A 236 -5.51 8.25 -1.76
N SER A 237 -5.26 8.92 -0.63
CA SER A 237 -5.65 8.43 0.69
C SER A 237 -7.06 8.81 1.11
N LEU A 238 -7.67 9.83 0.52
CA LEU A 238 -9.07 10.19 0.81
C LEU A 238 -10.03 9.03 0.50
N GLY A 239 -9.86 8.37 -0.65
CA GLY A 239 -10.64 7.19 -1.01
C GLY A 239 -10.47 6.03 -0.03
N THR A 240 -9.28 5.89 0.58
CA THR A 240 -9.02 4.85 1.60
C THR A 240 -9.89 5.03 2.85
N ARG A 241 -10.14 6.26 3.27
CA ARG A 241 -10.99 6.50 4.45
C ARG A 241 -12.41 6.02 4.21
N SER A 242 -12.96 6.32 3.02
CA SER A 242 -14.28 5.85 2.61
C SER A 242 -14.34 4.34 2.46
N GLU A 243 -13.34 3.73 1.86
CA GLU A 243 -13.25 2.28 1.68
C GLU A 243 -13.22 1.52 3.02
N ILE A 244 -12.39 1.97 3.98
CA ILE A 244 -12.32 1.34 5.32
C ILE A 244 -13.68 1.44 6.02
N ALA A 245 -14.31 2.60 6.01
CA ALA A 245 -15.61 2.79 6.66
C ALA A 245 -16.72 1.96 5.99
N ALA A 246 -16.75 1.98 4.66
CA ALA A 246 -17.74 1.21 3.90
C ALA A 246 -17.59 -0.30 4.12
N GLU A 247 -16.37 -0.83 4.09
CA GLU A 247 -16.12 -2.26 4.32
C GLU A 247 -16.48 -2.68 5.76
N LEU A 248 -16.15 -1.86 6.77
CA LEU A 248 -16.59 -2.09 8.15
C LEU A 248 -18.11 -2.16 8.26
N ILE A 249 -18.84 -1.22 7.62
CA ILE A 249 -20.29 -1.17 7.63
C ILE A 249 -20.88 -2.36 6.86
N LEU A 250 -20.31 -2.75 5.72
CA LEU A 250 -20.76 -3.89 4.93
C LEU A 250 -20.60 -5.22 5.68
N ILE A 251 -19.47 -5.41 6.38
CA ILE A 251 -19.16 -6.63 7.13
C ILE A 251 -19.94 -6.72 8.45
N GLY A 252 -19.94 -5.63 9.21
CA GLY A 252 -20.41 -5.63 10.60
C GLY A 252 -21.72 -4.89 10.84
N GLY A 253 -22.20 -4.07 9.92
CA GLY A 253 -23.37 -3.21 10.11
C GLY A 253 -24.69 -3.92 9.91
N THR A 254 -25.72 -3.46 10.63
CA THR A 254 -27.13 -3.84 10.36
C THR A 254 -27.60 -3.26 9.01
N GLU A 255 -28.69 -3.79 8.43
CA GLU A 255 -29.24 -3.22 7.19
C GLU A 255 -29.60 -1.74 7.35
N ALA A 256 -30.16 -1.34 8.51
CA ALA A 256 -30.45 0.06 8.81
C ALA A 256 -29.19 0.95 8.80
N GLN A 257 -28.06 0.45 9.33
CA GLN A 257 -26.79 1.16 9.30
C GLN A 257 -26.22 1.23 7.88
N LYS A 258 -26.32 0.16 7.09
CA LYS A 258 -25.91 0.15 5.68
C LYS A 258 -26.69 1.17 4.85
N GLU A 259 -28.01 1.19 4.98
CA GLU A 259 -28.91 2.15 4.30
C GLU A 259 -28.65 3.59 4.75
N LYS A 260 -28.37 3.82 6.04
CA LYS A 260 -28.13 5.14 6.60
C LYS A 260 -26.84 5.78 6.06
N TYR A 261 -25.75 4.99 5.93
CA TYR A 261 -24.41 5.54 5.73
C TYR A 261 -23.81 5.30 4.34
N LEU A 262 -24.01 4.12 3.72
CA LEU A 262 -23.25 3.75 2.53
C LEU A 262 -23.50 4.67 1.33
N ASN A 263 -24.75 5.03 1.07
CA ASN A 263 -25.06 5.96 -0.02
C ASN A 263 -24.44 7.35 0.20
N LYS A 264 -24.43 7.83 1.43
CA LYS A 264 -23.86 9.14 1.77
C LYS A 264 -22.34 9.13 1.69
N ILE A 265 -21.69 8.00 2.01
CA ILE A 265 -20.25 7.82 1.81
C ILE A 265 -19.94 7.78 0.32
N ALA A 266 -20.64 6.95 -0.45
CA ALA A 266 -20.44 6.79 -1.89
C ALA A 266 -20.56 8.12 -2.66
N SER A 267 -21.53 8.94 -2.27
CA SER A 267 -21.77 10.28 -2.86
C SER A 267 -20.85 11.38 -2.31
N GLY A 268 -19.95 11.09 -1.36
CA GLY A 268 -19.09 12.09 -0.73
C GLY A 268 -19.84 13.11 0.16
N ASN A 269 -21.10 12.85 0.51
CA ASN A 269 -21.87 13.70 1.43
C ASN A 269 -21.41 13.54 2.88
N ILE A 270 -20.85 12.38 3.22
CA ILE A 270 -20.22 12.07 4.50
C ILE A 270 -18.75 11.70 4.25
N PHE A 271 -17.84 12.36 4.97
CA PHE A 271 -16.43 11.99 5.00
C PHE A 271 -16.13 11.18 6.25
N PRO A 272 -15.80 9.88 6.11
CA PRO A 272 -15.42 9.07 7.25
C PRO A 272 -13.94 9.23 7.60
N THR A 273 -13.61 8.96 8.88
CA THR A 273 -12.23 8.79 9.34
C THR A 273 -12.10 7.60 10.27
N ALA A 274 -10.92 6.98 10.25
CA ALA A 274 -10.57 5.85 11.12
C ALA A 274 -9.98 6.35 12.45
N VAL A 275 -10.59 5.98 13.58
CA VAL A 275 -10.23 6.48 14.91
C VAL A 275 -9.86 5.31 15.82
N PHE A 276 -8.61 4.80 15.67
CA PHE A 276 -8.15 3.58 16.32
C PHE A 276 -6.98 3.83 17.28
N SER A 277 -5.88 4.39 16.79
CA SER A 277 -4.62 4.55 17.52
C SER A 277 -4.73 5.48 18.72
N GLU A 278 -3.96 5.19 19.76
CA GLU A 278 -3.82 6.01 20.96
C GLU A 278 -2.36 6.44 21.15
N PRO A 279 -2.05 7.50 21.92
CA PRO A 279 -0.68 7.99 22.09
C PRO A 279 0.34 6.91 22.46
N ASP A 280 -0.06 5.94 23.29
CA ASP A 280 0.79 4.83 23.75
C ASP A 280 0.55 3.53 22.97
N ILE A 281 -0.44 3.47 22.07
CA ILE A 281 -0.93 2.21 21.45
C ILE A 281 -1.20 2.42 19.96
N GLY A 282 -0.24 2.03 19.11
CA GLY A 282 -0.36 2.04 17.65
C GLY A 282 -0.56 0.64 17.07
N SER A 283 0.48 -0.17 17.07
CA SER A 283 0.43 -1.54 16.51
C SER A 283 -0.37 -2.51 17.37
N ASP A 284 -0.42 -2.31 18.68
CA ASP A 284 -1.07 -3.20 19.66
C ASP A 284 -2.50 -2.74 20.00
N LEU A 285 -3.34 -2.58 18.99
CA LEU A 285 -4.72 -2.10 19.13
C LEU A 285 -5.58 -2.97 20.06
N ALA A 286 -5.22 -4.24 20.29
CA ALA A 286 -5.95 -5.11 21.19
C ALA A 286 -5.99 -4.60 22.64
N HIS A 287 -5.00 -3.80 23.03
CA HIS A 287 -4.85 -3.28 24.40
C HIS A 287 -5.20 -1.79 24.55
N LEU A 288 -5.93 -1.21 23.60
CA LEU A 288 -6.34 0.20 23.69
C LEU A 288 -7.16 0.51 24.97
N LYS A 289 -7.06 1.76 25.42
CA LYS A 289 -7.53 2.22 26.73
C LYS A 289 -8.75 3.14 26.68
N THR A 290 -9.03 3.80 25.54
CA THR A 290 -10.24 4.62 25.37
C THR A 290 -11.48 3.79 25.67
N ARG A 291 -12.38 4.29 26.52
CA ARG A 291 -13.51 3.54 27.07
C ARG A 291 -14.84 4.14 26.64
N GLY A 292 -15.83 3.27 26.40
CA GLY A 292 -17.23 3.64 26.19
C GLY A 292 -18.10 2.97 27.24
N LYS A 293 -18.83 3.75 28.04
CA LYS A 293 -19.74 3.24 29.07
C LYS A 293 -21.18 3.56 28.71
N LEU A 294 -22.02 2.55 28.60
CA LEU A 294 -23.45 2.71 28.33
C LEU A 294 -24.16 3.39 29.53
N LYS A 295 -24.90 4.46 29.25
CA LYS A 295 -25.73 5.19 30.20
C LYS A 295 -26.92 5.81 29.44
N ASN A 296 -28.15 5.45 29.84
CA ASN A 296 -29.39 5.98 29.27
C ASN A 296 -29.42 6.00 27.72
N ASP A 297 -29.23 4.83 27.09
CA ASP A 297 -29.23 4.65 25.63
C ASP A 297 -28.13 5.40 24.84
N LYS A 298 -27.10 5.88 25.53
CA LYS A 298 -25.90 6.48 24.93
C LYS A 298 -24.64 5.89 25.55
N TYR A 299 -23.58 5.79 24.77
CA TYR A 299 -22.24 5.52 25.27
C TYR A 299 -21.52 6.83 25.57
N LEU A 300 -20.99 6.95 26.79
CA LEU A 300 -20.10 8.02 27.18
C LEU A 300 -18.67 7.59 26.91
N VAL A 301 -18.04 8.23 25.93
CA VAL A 301 -16.66 7.89 25.51
C VAL A 301 -15.68 8.80 26.24
N ASN A 302 -14.61 8.19 26.78
CA ASN A 302 -13.54 8.87 27.50
C ASN A 302 -12.18 8.28 27.09
N GLY A 303 -11.21 9.12 26.75
CA GLY A 303 -9.85 8.74 26.37
C GLY A 303 -9.25 9.64 25.30
N ASN A 304 -8.13 9.21 24.74
CA ASN A 304 -7.40 9.99 23.74
C ASN A 304 -7.08 9.13 22.53
N LYS A 305 -7.18 9.71 21.35
CA LYS A 305 -6.81 9.13 20.06
C LYS A 305 -5.79 10.02 19.36
N THR A 306 -4.91 9.41 18.56
CA THR A 306 -3.85 10.13 17.86
C THR A 306 -3.69 9.62 16.43
N TRP A 307 -3.04 10.42 15.58
CA TRP A 307 -2.83 10.11 14.17
C TRP A 307 -4.14 9.92 13.41
N ILE A 308 -5.11 10.80 13.69
CA ILE A 308 -6.42 10.73 13.06
C ILE A 308 -6.43 11.56 11.79
N THR A 309 -6.23 10.88 10.67
CA THR A 309 -6.18 11.49 9.34
C THR A 309 -7.52 12.08 8.96
N HIS A 310 -7.53 13.34 8.50
CA HIS A 310 -8.74 14.08 8.09
C HIS A 310 -9.77 14.27 9.21
N GLY A 311 -9.33 14.14 10.47
CA GLY A 311 -10.21 14.09 11.64
C GLY A 311 -11.12 15.31 11.80
N ALA A 312 -10.62 16.52 11.58
CA ALA A 312 -11.40 17.76 11.73
C ALA A 312 -12.50 17.89 10.67
N ARG A 313 -12.21 17.54 9.40
CA ARG A 313 -13.16 17.62 8.28
C ARG A 313 -14.09 16.41 8.14
N ALA A 314 -13.86 15.34 8.90
CA ALA A 314 -14.73 14.16 8.87
C ALA A 314 -16.07 14.42 9.56
N ASP A 315 -17.13 13.77 9.06
CA ASP A 315 -18.47 13.75 9.64
C ASP A 315 -18.73 12.49 10.46
N LEU A 316 -18.01 11.42 10.15
CA LEU A 316 -18.22 10.07 10.68
C LEU A 316 -16.90 9.48 11.16
N MET A 317 -16.82 9.10 12.41
CA MET A 317 -15.69 8.35 12.96
C MET A 317 -16.03 6.86 13.03
N THR A 318 -15.22 6.01 12.43
CA THR A 318 -15.19 4.59 12.80
C THR A 318 -14.33 4.49 14.06
N LEU A 319 -15.00 4.56 15.21
CA LEU A 319 -14.37 4.76 16.52
C LEU A 319 -14.25 3.43 17.28
N LEU A 320 -13.03 2.96 17.49
CA LEU A 320 -12.76 1.74 18.26
C LEU A 320 -12.52 2.10 19.74
N VAL A 321 -13.33 1.53 20.62
CA VAL A 321 -13.25 1.75 22.08
C VAL A 321 -13.44 0.45 22.86
N ARG A 322 -13.02 0.44 24.13
CA ARG A 322 -13.25 -0.64 25.06
C ARG A 322 -14.60 -0.44 25.78
N THR A 323 -15.55 -1.32 25.54
CA THR A 323 -16.87 -1.32 26.21
C THR A 323 -16.89 -2.30 27.39
N ASN A 324 -16.10 -3.39 27.34
CA ASN A 324 -15.95 -4.29 28.47
C ASN A 324 -14.58 -4.14 29.14
N ASN A 325 -14.56 -3.53 30.33
CA ASN A 325 -13.32 -3.28 31.08
C ASN A 325 -12.80 -4.49 31.89
N GLU A 326 -13.59 -5.57 32.00
CA GLU A 326 -13.16 -6.81 32.64
C GLU A 326 -12.23 -7.63 31.72
N LEU A 327 -12.33 -7.38 30.41
CA LEU A 327 -11.51 -8.01 29.39
C LEU A 327 -10.38 -7.05 28.96
N SER A 328 -9.14 -7.47 29.14
CA SER A 328 -7.96 -6.70 28.71
C SER A 328 -7.59 -6.93 27.24
N ASP A 329 -8.14 -7.98 26.62
CA ASP A 329 -7.87 -8.39 25.24
C ASP A 329 -8.81 -7.73 24.23
N HIS A 330 -8.69 -8.17 22.97
CA HIS A 330 -9.48 -7.68 21.85
C HIS A 330 -11.00 -7.93 21.97
N LYS A 331 -11.44 -8.88 22.81
CA LYS A 331 -12.86 -9.21 22.98
C LYS A 331 -13.62 -8.14 23.75
N GLY A 332 -12.90 -7.27 24.47
CA GLY A 332 -13.49 -6.10 25.14
C GLY A 332 -13.73 -4.91 24.21
N LEU A 333 -13.41 -5.00 22.93
CA LEU A 333 -13.40 -3.87 22.00
C LEU A 333 -14.63 -3.83 21.07
N SER A 334 -15.26 -2.67 20.99
CA SER A 334 -16.43 -2.39 20.15
C SER A 334 -16.16 -1.28 19.18
N MET A 335 -16.78 -1.34 17.99
CA MET A 335 -16.68 -0.33 16.94
C MET A 335 -17.94 0.51 16.90
N PHE A 336 -17.79 1.83 16.82
CA PHE A 336 -18.90 2.77 16.69
C PHE A 336 -18.85 3.54 15.39
N LEU A 337 -20.02 3.83 14.84
CA LEU A 337 -20.25 4.79 13.77
C LEU A 337 -20.58 6.15 14.42
N ALA A 338 -19.58 6.82 14.95
CA ALA A 338 -19.75 8.01 15.76
C ALA A 338 -19.80 9.28 14.88
N GLU A 339 -20.96 9.88 14.78
CA GLU A 339 -21.16 11.12 14.03
C GLU A 339 -20.63 12.33 14.81
N LYS A 340 -20.10 13.32 14.10
CA LYS A 340 -19.68 14.61 14.65
C LYS A 340 -19.81 15.73 13.62
N PRO A 341 -19.95 17.00 14.04
CA PRO A 341 -19.82 18.14 13.13
C PRO A 341 -18.37 18.27 12.62
N ARG A 342 -18.21 18.85 11.43
CA ARG A 342 -16.92 19.25 10.89
C ARG A 342 -16.34 20.43 11.67
N GLU A 343 -15.05 20.70 11.47
CA GLU A 343 -14.39 21.90 11.96
C GLU A 343 -15.13 23.19 11.57
N ASN A 344 -14.96 24.22 12.37
CA ASN A 344 -15.38 25.58 12.07
C ASN A 344 -14.20 26.55 12.23
N ASP A 345 -14.44 27.85 12.00
CA ASP A 345 -13.37 28.86 12.03
C ASP A 345 -12.65 28.99 13.39
N ASN A 346 -13.23 28.47 14.48
CA ASN A 346 -12.70 28.61 15.83
C ASN A 346 -12.16 27.30 16.41
N GLU A 347 -12.69 26.14 15.98
CA GLU A 347 -12.42 24.86 16.62
C GLU A 347 -12.33 23.72 15.60
N PHE A 348 -11.33 22.86 15.73
CA PHE A 348 -11.22 21.62 14.95
C PHE A 348 -12.30 20.60 15.33
N PHE A 349 -12.71 20.55 16.58
CA PHE A 349 -13.67 19.58 17.12
C PHE A 349 -14.75 20.28 17.94
N PRO A 350 -15.76 20.89 17.30
CA PRO A 350 -16.79 21.69 17.99
C PRO A 350 -17.87 20.86 18.70
N ALA A 351 -17.80 19.51 18.69
CA ALA A 351 -18.73 18.67 19.41
C ALA A 351 -18.50 18.71 20.92
N GLU A 352 -19.58 18.73 21.71
CA GLU A 352 -19.51 18.63 23.17
C GLU A 352 -18.79 17.35 23.57
N GLY A 353 -17.86 17.43 24.52
CA GLY A 353 -17.05 16.31 24.97
C GLY A 353 -15.91 15.92 24.03
N MET A 354 -15.63 16.74 23.00
CA MET A 354 -14.46 16.57 22.13
C MET A 354 -13.49 17.74 22.27
N SER A 355 -12.22 17.43 22.11
CA SER A 355 -11.13 18.41 21.99
C SER A 355 -10.04 17.82 21.11
N GLY A 356 -9.13 18.63 20.63
CA GLY A 356 -8.01 18.11 19.84
C GLY A 356 -7.21 19.20 19.16
N GLY A 357 -6.15 18.79 18.50
CA GLY A 357 -5.25 19.68 17.76
C GLY A 357 -4.56 18.99 16.60
N GLU A 358 -4.03 19.79 15.71
CA GLU A 358 -3.29 19.32 14.54
C GLU A 358 -1.90 18.81 14.94
N ILE A 359 -1.47 17.73 14.32
CA ILE A 359 -0.11 17.18 14.38
C ILE A 359 0.62 17.59 13.10
N ASN A 360 1.66 18.42 13.23
CA ASN A 360 2.47 18.82 12.08
C ASN A 360 3.32 17.63 11.57
N VAL A 361 3.23 17.34 10.28
CA VAL A 361 3.89 16.20 9.64
C VAL A 361 4.84 16.61 8.53
N ILE A 362 5.86 15.79 8.27
CA ILE A 362 6.87 16.06 7.22
C ILE A 362 6.36 15.78 5.81
N GLY A 363 5.39 14.89 5.68
CA GLY A 363 4.76 14.46 4.41
C GLY A 363 3.36 13.93 4.68
N TYR A 364 2.69 13.38 3.65
CA TYR A 364 1.32 12.90 3.79
C TYR A 364 0.34 14.03 4.16
N ARG A 365 0.65 15.23 3.68
CA ARG A 365 -0.16 16.44 3.91
C ARG A 365 -1.43 16.44 3.05
N GLY A 366 -2.26 17.46 3.24
CA GLY A 366 -3.49 17.67 2.46
C GLY A 366 -4.76 17.18 3.13
N MET A 367 -4.66 16.26 4.08
CA MET A 367 -5.77 15.82 4.93
C MET A 367 -5.60 16.26 6.37
N LYS A 368 -4.37 16.55 6.78
CA LYS A 368 -3.92 16.83 8.14
C LYS A 368 -4.15 15.67 9.11
N GLU A 369 -3.31 15.59 10.13
CA GLU A 369 -3.35 14.58 11.19
C GLU A 369 -3.73 15.24 12.51
N PHE A 370 -4.49 14.54 13.36
CA PHE A 370 -5.01 15.11 14.58
C PHE A 370 -4.85 14.18 15.78
N ASP A 371 -4.65 14.82 16.94
CA ASP A 371 -4.96 14.25 18.25
C ASP A 371 -6.40 14.60 18.60
N ILE A 372 -7.14 13.65 19.21
CA ILE A 372 -8.52 13.85 19.67
C ILE A 372 -8.64 13.37 21.10
N GLY A 373 -9.15 14.25 21.98
CA GLY A 373 -9.55 13.93 23.35
C GLY A 373 -11.06 13.78 23.45
N PHE A 374 -11.50 12.78 24.20
CA PHE A 374 -12.89 12.53 24.54
C PHE A 374 -13.09 12.65 26.05
N ASP A 375 -14.02 13.50 26.47
CA ASP A 375 -14.49 13.66 27.84
C ASP A 375 -16.01 13.58 27.89
N ASN A 376 -16.53 12.40 28.20
CA ASN A 376 -17.95 12.08 28.16
C ASN A 376 -18.62 12.37 26.82
N PHE A 377 -17.88 12.20 25.71
CA PHE A 377 -18.44 12.35 24.36
C PHE A 377 -19.56 11.32 24.16
N GLU A 378 -20.75 11.82 23.80
CA GLU A 378 -21.95 10.99 23.68
C GLU A 378 -22.05 10.33 22.30
N VAL A 379 -22.17 9.01 22.27
CA VAL A 379 -22.46 8.24 21.06
C VAL A 379 -23.76 7.46 21.26
N PRO A 380 -24.80 7.65 20.43
CA PRO A 380 -26.05 6.91 20.52
C PRO A 380 -25.82 5.39 20.46
N LYS A 381 -26.64 4.63 21.21
CA LYS A 381 -26.51 3.17 21.27
C LYS A 381 -26.68 2.50 19.91
N GLU A 382 -27.58 3.01 19.07
CA GLU A 382 -27.83 2.52 17.71
C GLU A 382 -26.65 2.72 16.76
N ASN A 383 -25.66 3.54 17.15
CA ASN A 383 -24.43 3.74 16.40
C ASN A 383 -23.33 2.72 16.76
N LEU A 384 -23.59 1.79 17.67
CA LEU A 384 -22.74 0.60 17.85
C LEU A 384 -22.82 -0.27 16.60
N LEU A 385 -21.69 -0.51 15.94
CA LEU A 385 -21.64 -1.29 14.69
C LEU A 385 -22.19 -2.71 14.91
N GLY A 386 -23.24 -3.06 14.18
CA GLY A 386 -23.91 -4.36 14.31
C GLY A 386 -24.70 -4.54 15.60
N GLU A 387 -24.81 -3.52 16.44
CA GLU A 387 -25.53 -3.52 17.73
C GLU A 387 -25.00 -4.59 18.73
N GLU A 388 -23.78 -5.08 18.52
CA GLU A 388 -23.15 -6.12 19.36
C GLU A 388 -21.79 -5.64 19.88
N GLU A 389 -21.62 -5.60 21.23
CA GLU A 389 -20.34 -5.30 21.87
C GLU A 389 -19.31 -6.41 21.66
N GLY A 390 -18.02 -6.06 21.72
CA GLY A 390 -16.92 -7.02 21.64
C GLY A 390 -16.56 -7.53 20.25
N LYS A 391 -17.24 -7.07 19.19
CA LYS A 391 -16.99 -7.47 17.79
C LYS A 391 -16.10 -6.49 17.02
N GLY A 392 -15.80 -5.33 17.60
CA GLY A 392 -15.11 -4.25 16.88
C GLY A 392 -13.76 -4.65 16.32
N PHE A 393 -12.97 -5.39 17.07
CA PHE A 393 -11.65 -5.83 16.62
C PHE A 393 -11.71 -6.87 15.48
N ILE A 394 -12.67 -7.79 15.52
CA ILE A 394 -12.82 -8.82 14.48
C ILE A 394 -13.22 -8.17 13.16
N HIS A 395 -14.17 -7.23 13.18
CA HIS A 395 -14.57 -6.48 11.99
C HIS A 395 -13.39 -5.67 11.43
N LEU A 396 -12.61 -5.01 12.30
CA LEU A 396 -11.44 -4.25 11.91
C LEU A 396 -10.37 -5.12 11.23
N MET A 397 -10.07 -6.31 11.78
CA MET A 397 -9.08 -7.21 11.20
C MET A 397 -9.46 -7.66 9.78
N SER A 398 -10.74 -7.93 9.53
CA SER A 398 -11.24 -8.30 8.19
C SER A 398 -11.12 -7.15 7.17
N THR A 399 -11.23 -5.90 7.64
CA THR A 399 -11.10 -4.69 6.82
C THR A 399 -9.63 -4.35 6.51
N PHE A 400 -8.70 -4.73 7.38
CA PHE A 400 -7.28 -4.42 7.19
C PHE A 400 -6.64 -5.07 5.95
N GLU A 401 -7.21 -6.15 5.43
CA GLU A 401 -6.75 -6.75 4.17
C GLU A 401 -6.88 -5.72 3.02
N SER A 402 -8.07 -5.15 2.84
CA SER A 402 -8.33 -4.13 1.81
C SER A 402 -7.51 -2.86 2.04
N ALA A 403 -7.36 -2.41 3.29
CA ALA A 403 -6.53 -1.26 3.63
C ALA A 403 -5.06 -1.45 3.24
N ARG A 404 -4.49 -2.65 3.46
CA ARG A 404 -3.12 -3.00 3.05
C ARG A 404 -2.96 -3.05 1.54
N ILE A 405 -3.92 -3.66 0.82
CA ILE A 405 -3.94 -3.70 -0.65
C ILE A 405 -3.95 -2.27 -1.21
N GLN A 406 -4.79 -1.42 -0.68
CA GLN A 406 -4.88 -0.03 -1.10
C GLN A 406 -3.61 0.76 -0.75
N THR A 407 -2.95 0.45 0.38
CA THR A 407 -1.64 1.02 0.72
C THR A 407 -0.56 0.60 -0.27
N ALA A 408 -0.57 -0.65 -0.72
CA ALA A 408 0.33 -1.13 -1.77
C ALA A 408 0.09 -0.38 -3.09
N ALA A 409 -1.16 -0.16 -3.48
CA ALA A 409 -1.52 0.63 -4.67
C ALA A 409 -1.03 2.09 -4.56
N ARG A 410 -1.19 2.73 -3.38
CA ARG A 410 -0.62 4.06 -3.12
C ARG A 410 0.90 4.07 -3.24
N ALA A 411 1.57 3.02 -2.75
CA ALA A 411 3.02 2.88 -2.88
C ALA A 411 3.46 2.77 -4.34
N VAL A 412 2.71 2.04 -5.18
CA VAL A 412 2.94 1.99 -6.64
C VAL A 412 2.82 3.39 -7.24
N GLY A 413 1.78 4.15 -6.89
CA GLY A 413 1.58 5.52 -7.38
C GLY A 413 2.72 6.46 -6.99
N VAL A 414 3.16 6.44 -5.72
CA VAL A 414 4.30 7.24 -5.24
C VAL A 414 5.61 6.84 -5.93
N SER A 415 5.85 5.52 -6.11
CA SER A 415 7.01 5.03 -6.84
C SER A 415 7.00 5.46 -8.30
N GLN A 416 5.85 5.37 -8.97
CA GLN A 416 5.68 5.82 -10.35
C GLN A 416 5.94 7.32 -10.48
N ASN A 417 5.44 8.15 -9.55
CA ASN A 417 5.72 9.58 -9.53
C ASN A 417 7.23 9.87 -9.40
N ALA A 418 7.93 9.14 -8.51
CA ALA A 418 9.37 9.24 -8.38
C ALA A 418 10.10 8.88 -9.68
N CYS A 419 9.67 7.82 -10.36
CA CYS A 419 10.20 7.42 -11.67
C CYS A 419 10.01 8.52 -12.72
N ASP A 420 8.78 9.06 -12.81
CA ASP A 420 8.41 10.06 -13.82
C ASP A 420 9.23 11.36 -13.67
N VAL A 421 9.35 11.89 -12.45
CA VAL A 421 10.12 13.13 -12.21
C VAL A 421 11.61 12.92 -12.39
N ALA A 422 12.15 11.76 -11.99
CA ALA A 422 13.56 11.45 -12.17
C ALA A 422 13.92 11.21 -13.65
N LEU A 423 13.06 10.53 -14.40
CA LEU A 423 13.22 10.33 -15.84
C LEU A 423 13.26 11.68 -16.56
N LYS A 424 12.25 12.53 -16.34
CA LYS A 424 12.17 13.86 -16.92
C LYS A 424 13.43 14.67 -16.64
N TYR A 425 13.82 14.76 -15.37
CA TYR A 425 15.02 15.51 -14.97
C TYR A 425 16.29 14.96 -15.62
N SER A 426 16.45 13.63 -15.71
CA SER A 426 17.66 13.02 -16.28
C SER A 426 17.79 13.20 -17.80
N VAL A 427 16.67 13.36 -18.49
CA VAL A 427 16.63 13.67 -19.94
C VAL A 427 16.91 15.14 -20.21
N ASP A 428 16.48 16.05 -19.32
CA ASP A 428 16.63 17.49 -19.49
C ASP A 428 18.02 18.00 -19.03
N ARG A 429 18.56 17.44 -17.95
CA ARG A 429 19.79 17.91 -17.31
C ARG A 429 21.05 17.43 -18.01
N THR A 430 21.93 18.36 -18.36
CA THR A 430 23.24 18.07 -18.96
C THR A 430 24.38 18.35 -17.96
N GLN A 431 25.31 17.41 -17.84
CA GLN A 431 26.58 17.54 -17.10
C GLN A 431 27.71 16.83 -17.86
N PHE A 432 28.93 17.33 -17.76
CA PHE A 432 30.09 16.76 -18.46
C PHE A 432 29.86 16.56 -19.97
N GLY A 433 29.10 17.47 -20.60
CA GLY A 433 28.85 17.50 -22.05
C GLY A 433 27.80 16.49 -22.55
N LYS A 434 27.09 15.75 -21.67
CA LYS A 434 26.02 14.82 -22.05
C LYS A 434 24.86 14.83 -21.05
N LYS A 435 23.70 14.32 -21.44
CA LYS A 435 22.52 14.20 -20.59
C LYS A 435 22.78 13.27 -19.40
N LEU A 436 22.14 13.49 -18.25
CA LEU A 436 22.31 12.62 -17.09
C LEU A 436 21.91 11.17 -17.40
N ILE A 437 20.88 10.97 -18.18
CA ILE A 437 20.42 9.63 -18.60
C ILE A 437 21.48 8.80 -19.32
N ASP A 438 22.45 9.47 -19.97
CA ASP A 438 23.55 8.80 -20.69
C ASP A 438 24.65 8.25 -19.77
N PHE A 439 24.57 8.53 -18.47
CA PHE A 439 25.47 7.95 -17.47
C PHE A 439 24.91 6.60 -16.99
N PRO A 440 25.66 5.49 -17.12
CA PRO A 440 25.16 4.15 -16.76
C PRO A 440 24.62 4.05 -15.33
N ARG A 441 25.27 4.72 -14.36
CA ARG A 441 24.80 4.73 -12.96
C ARG A 441 23.45 5.42 -12.76
N ILE A 442 23.05 6.31 -13.66
CA ILE A 442 21.73 6.97 -13.64
C ILE A 442 20.70 6.10 -14.36
N SER A 443 21.01 5.67 -15.58
CA SER A 443 20.09 4.82 -16.36
C SER A 443 19.78 3.49 -15.68
N GLU A 444 20.77 2.86 -15.03
CA GLU A 444 20.59 1.60 -14.29
C GLU A 444 19.72 1.78 -13.04
N LYS A 445 19.85 2.91 -12.31
CA LYS A 445 18.95 3.23 -11.21
C LYS A 445 17.51 3.39 -11.69
N LEU A 446 17.30 4.19 -12.73
CA LEU A 446 15.98 4.44 -13.29
C LEU A 446 15.29 3.16 -13.76
N ILE A 447 15.98 2.33 -14.54
CA ILE A 447 15.35 1.11 -15.05
C ILE A 447 15.02 0.12 -13.93
N MET A 448 15.81 0.08 -12.85
CA MET A 448 15.47 -0.70 -11.66
C MET A 448 14.23 -0.16 -10.95
N MET A 449 14.10 1.18 -10.82
CA MET A 449 12.90 1.80 -10.24
C MET A 449 11.64 1.40 -11.03
N PHE A 450 11.68 1.44 -12.36
CA PHE A 450 10.56 1.00 -13.21
C PHE A 450 10.27 -0.50 -13.07
N ALA A 451 11.30 -1.34 -13.05
CA ALA A 451 11.15 -2.79 -12.90
C ALA A 451 10.52 -3.16 -11.55
N GLU A 452 11.03 -2.60 -10.44
CA GLU A 452 10.47 -2.86 -9.11
C GLU A 452 9.06 -2.30 -8.94
N THR A 453 8.77 -1.12 -9.52
CA THR A 453 7.40 -0.56 -9.53
C THR A 453 6.43 -1.52 -10.23
N MET A 454 6.85 -2.13 -11.34
CA MET A 454 6.02 -3.12 -12.04
C MET A 454 5.82 -4.40 -11.21
N ILE A 455 6.87 -4.90 -10.54
CA ILE A 455 6.75 -6.05 -9.62
C ILE A 455 5.70 -5.79 -8.54
N VAL A 456 5.78 -4.65 -7.87
CA VAL A 456 4.82 -4.28 -6.81
C VAL A 456 3.41 -4.14 -7.36
N ARG A 457 3.26 -3.56 -8.56
CA ARG A 457 1.96 -3.44 -9.24
C ARG A 457 1.32 -4.82 -9.46
N GLN A 458 2.08 -5.79 -9.98
CA GLN A 458 1.57 -7.14 -10.20
C GLN A 458 1.22 -7.85 -8.89
N LEU A 459 2.02 -7.72 -7.84
CA LEU A 459 1.69 -8.23 -6.50
C LEU A 459 0.42 -7.59 -5.92
N THR A 460 0.24 -6.29 -6.14
CA THR A 460 -0.95 -5.56 -5.67
C THR A 460 -2.21 -6.06 -6.39
N PHE A 461 -2.16 -6.23 -7.71
CA PHE A 461 -3.27 -6.78 -8.48
C PHE A 461 -3.57 -8.23 -8.08
N HIS A 462 -2.55 -9.03 -7.81
CA HIS A 462 -2.72 -10.39 -7.30
C HIS A 462 -3.48 -10.41 -5.96
N ALA A 463 -3.04 -9.61 -4.99
CA ALA A 463 -3.72 -9.50 -3.69
C ALA A 463 -5.17 -9.03 -3.82
N ALA A 464 -5.42 -8.05 -4.71
CA ALA A 464 -6.77 -7.58 -5.01
C ALA A 464 -7.66 -8.68 -5.60
N ASN A 465 -7.16 -9.44 -6.58
CA ASN A 465 -7.90 -10.55 -7.19
C ASN A 465 -8.26 -11.64 -6.17
N ILE A 466 -7.34 -11.99 -5.24
CA ILE A 466 -7.65 -12.97 -4.17
C ILE A 466 -8.76 -12.44 -3.26
N LYS A 467 -8.71 -11.15 -2.92
CA LYS A 467 -9.77 -10.51 -2.11
C LYS A 467 -11.12 -10.53 -2.80
N ASP A 468 -11.17 -10.25 -4.10
CA ASP A 468 -12.40 -10.27 -4.91
C ASP A 468 -13.01 -11.69 -5.01
N LEU A 469 -12.18 -12.74 -4.93
CA LEU A 469 -12.64 -14.12 -4.82
C LEU A 469 -13.17 -14.48 -3.42
N ALA A 470 -13.33 -13.52 -2.52
CA ALA A 470 -13.73 -13.69 -1.12
C ALA A 470 -12.85 -14.69 -0.35
N GLN A 471 -11.58 -14.81 -0.73
CA GLN A 471 -10.59 -15.62 -0.05
C GLN A 471 -9.84 -14.77 0.98
N ARG A 472 -9.34 -15.40 2.03
CA ARG A 472 -8.45 -14.77 2.98
C ARG A 472 -7.14 -14.40 2.29
N CYS A 473 -6.75 -13.13 2.37
CA CYS A 473 -5.60 -12.59 1.66
C CYS A 473 -4.66 -11.73 2.55
N ASP A 474 -4.72 -11.92 3.87
CA ASP A 474 -3.90 -11.14 4.82
C ASP A 474 -2.38 -11.30 4.55
N MET A 475 -1.95 -12.45 4.04
CA MET A 475 -0.56 -12.73 3.65
C MET A 475 -0.19 -11.98 2.37
N GLU A 476 -0.95 -12.14 1.30
CA GLU A 476 -0.71 -11.51 -0.01
C GLU A 476 -0.83 -9.98 0.07
N ALA A 477 -1.82 -9.48 0.81
CA ALA A 477 -1.96 -8.06 1.11
C ALA A 477 -0.76 -7.53 1.92
N GLY A 478 -0.27 -8.32 2.88
CA GLY A 478 0.94 -8.03 3.63
C GLY A 478 2.18 -7.97 2.74
N MET A 479 2.39 -8.95 1.85
CA MET A 479 3.51 -9.00 0.90
C MET A 479 3.51 -7.80 -0.04
N ALA A 480 2.37 -7.47 -0.64
CA ALA A 480 2.23 -6.33 -1.54
C ALA A 480 2.56 -5.00 -0.82
N LYS A 481 2.04 -4.81 0.41
CA LYS A 481 2.31 -3.62 1.22
C LYS A 481 3.75 -3.54 1.69
N LEU A 482 4.33 -4.65 2.12
CA LEU A 482 5.70 -4.72 2.63
C LEU A 482 6.70 -4.34 1.53
N LEU A 483 6.62 -4.99 0.38
CA LEU A 483 7.50 -4.71 -0.75
C LEU A 483 7.21 -3.33 -1.34
N GLY A 484 5.93 -2.97 -1.49
CA GLY A 484 5.52 -1.68 -2.04
C GLY A 484 6.08 -0.49 -1.25
N ALA A 485 6.01 -0.53 0.07
CA ALA A 485 6.56 0.52 0.92
C ALA A 485 8.08 0.67 0.74
N ARG A 486 8.82 -0.45 0.66
CA ARG A 486 10.28 -0.41 0.41
C ARG A 486 10.61 0.14 -0.97
N VAL A 487 9.89 -0.29 -2.01
CA VAL A 487 10.11 0.16 -3.40
C VAL A 487 9.78 1.65 -3.55
N ALA A 488 8.68 2.12 -2.97
CA ALA A 488 8.35 3.55 -3.00
C ALA A 488 9.43 4.41 -2.33
N TRP A 489 9.92 3.97 -1.18
CA TRP A 489 11.02 4.65 -0.49
C TRP A 489 12.31 4.65 -1.30
N SER A 490 12.75 3.50 -1.81
CA SER A 490 13.99 3.39 -2.60
C SER A 490 13.90 4.16 -3.92
N SER A 491 12.73 4.20 -4.56
CA SER A 491 12.50 4.99 -5.77
C SER A 491 12.57 6.49 -5.49
N ALA A 492 11.93 6.95 -4.41
CA ALA A 492 11.97 8.36 -4.03
C ALA A 492 13.39 8.82 -3.65
N ASP A 493 14.14 8.01 -2.89
CA ASP A 493 15.54 8.29 -2.52
C ASP A 493 16.45 8.34 -3.77
N ASN A 494 16.34 7.34 -4.66
CA ASN A 494 17.09 7.35 -5.92
C ASN A 494 16.71 8.51 -6.83
N ALA A 495 15.44 8.89 -6.89
CA ALA A 495 14.98 10.05 -7.65
C ALA A 495 15.59 11.35 -7.10
N LEU A 496 15.60 11.53 -5.79
CA LEU A 496 16.25 12.69 -5.15
C LEU A 496 17.75 12.69 -5.42
N GLN A 497 18.42 11.53 -5.32
CA GLN A 497 19.83 11.39 -5.64
C GLN A 497 20.14 11.74 -7.11
N ILE A 498 19.27 11.39 -8.06
CA ILE A 498 19.40 11.74 -9.48
C ILE A 498 19.31 13.25 -9.68
N HIS A 499 18.44 13.94 -8.92
CA HIS A 499 18.33 15.40 -8.96
C HIS A 499 19.57 16.10 -8.37
N GLY A 500 20.35 15.43 -7.52
CA GLY A 500 21.51 16.02 -6.85
C GLY A 500 21.12 17.18 -5.93
N GLY A 501 21.90 18.26 -5.90
CA GLY A 501 21.67 19.38 -4.98
C GLY A 501 20.28 20.02 -5.09
N ILE A 502 19.72 20.12 -6.31
CA ILE A 502 18.37 20.67 -6.50
C ILE A 502 17.28 19.77 -5.90
N GLY A 503 17.49 18.46 -5.85
CA GLY A 503 16.58 17.53 -5.21
C GLY A 503 16.44 17.73 -3.69
N PHE A 504 17.47 18.34 -3.06
CA PHE A 504 17.45 18.66 -1.64
C PHE A 504 16.80 20.02 -1.33
N ALA A 505 16.44 20.79 -2.35
CA ALA A 505 15.71 22.04 -2.21
C ALA A 505 14.21 21.79 -2.08
N THR A 506 13.55 22.47 -1.14
CA THR A 506 12.10 22.33 -0.89
C THR A 506 11.24 22.75 -2.08
N GLU A 507 11.74 23.60 -2.97
CA GLU A 507 11.05 24.05 -4.18
C GLU A 507 10.90 22.96 -5.26
N THR A 508 11.59 21.83 -5.11
CA THR A 508 11.58 20.74 -6.09
C THR A 508 10.59 19.66 -5.69
N PRO A 509 9.64 19.21 -6.55
CA PRO A 509 8.62 18.22 -6.19
C PRO A 509 9.13 16.93 -5.58
N ILE A 510 10.37 16.52 -5.91
CA ILE A 510 10.95 15.29 -5.36
C ILE A 510 11.15 15.36 -3.83
N SER A 511 11.33 16.55 -3.25
CA SER A 511 11.42 16.72 -1.79
C SER A 511 10.12 16.29 -1.10
N ARG A 512 8.97 16.63 -1.66
CA ARG A 512 7.65 16.17 -1.22
C ARG A 512 7.51 14.65 -1.39
N ILE A 513 7.85 14.13 -2.57
CA ILE A 513 7.69 12.70 -2.89
C ILE A 513 8.51 11.85 -1.92
N LEU A 514 9.72 12.27 -1.55
CA LEU A 514 10.53 11.58 -0.55
C LEU A 514 9.85 11.56 0.84
N ALA A 515 9.35 12.71 1.29
CA ALA A 515 8.63 12.80 2.56
C ALA A 515 7.36 11.93 2.57
N ASP A 516 6.60 11.96 1.46
CA ASP A 516 5.39 11.15 1.26
C ASP A 516 5.68 9.65 1.23
N ALA A 517 6.77 9.23 0.59
CA ALA A 517 7.15 7.82 0.52
C ALA A 517 7.45 7.21 1.88
N ARG A 518 7.98 8.01 2.83
CA ARG A 518 8.40 7.51 4.14
C ARG A 518 7.27 6.94 4.97
N ILE A 519 6.07 7.51 4.90
CA ILE A 519 4.93 7.08 5.70
C ILE A 519 4.48 5.65 5.37
N LEU A 520 4.66 5.21 4.13
CA LEU A 520 4.19 3.92 3.62
C LEU A 520 4.71 2.71 4.39
N SER A 521 5.89 2.80 5.00
CA SER A 521 6.44 1.73 5.87
C SER A 521 6.08 1.88 7.34
N ILE A 522 5.36 2.94 7.72
CA ILE A 522 5.00 3.26 9.11
C ILE A 522 3.53 2.97 9.39
N PHE A 523 2.60 3.58 8.63
CA PHE A 523 1.16 3.51 8.89
C PHE A 523 0.51 2.21 8.37
N GLU A 524 -0.72 1.96 8.81
CA GLU A 524 -1.53 0.79 8.40
C GLU A 524 -0.80 -0.54 8.60
N GLY A 525 -0.11 -0.64 9.73
CA GLY A 525 0.79 -1.73 10.09
C GLY A 525 2.21 -1.50 9.57
N THR A 526 3.17 -1.34 10.49
CA THR A 526 4.58 -1.11 10.12
C THR A 526 5.14 -2.25 9.27
N ALA A 527 6.28 -2.03 8.61
CA ALA A 527 6.96 -3.07 7.83
C ALA A 527 7.22 -4.33 8.67
N GLU A 528 7.61 -4.15 9.94
CA GLU A 528 7.86 -5.24 10.89
C GLU A 528 6.57 -6.00 11.22
N ILE A 529 5.45 -5.30 11.40
CA ILE A 529 4.14 -5.92 11.63
C ILE A 529 3.66 -6.70 10.39
N GLN A 530 3.89 -6.17 9.18
CA GLN A 530 3.57 -6.93 7.96
C GLN A 530 4.40 -8.21 7.88
N ALA A 531 5.72 -8.12 8.10
CA ALA A 531 6.60 -9.29 8.10
C ALA A 531 6.20 -10.31 9.16
N GLN A 532 5.83 -9.85 10.38
CA GLN A 532 5.34 -10.72 11.46
C GLN A 532 4.03 -11.44 11.07
N VAL A 533 3.07 -10.73 10.47
CA VAL A 533 1.81 -11.33 10.01
C VAL A 533 2.07 -12.39 8.93
N ILE A 534 2.91 -12.07 7.94
CA ILE A 534 3.28 -13.01 6.86
C ILE A 534 3.97 -14.24 7.48
N ALA A 535 4.99 -14.04 8.32
CA ALA A 535 5.73 -15.14 8.96
C ALA A 535 4.80 -16.08 9.72
N ARG A 536 3.91 -15.52 10.55
CA ARG A 536 2.91 -16.30 11.29
C ARG A 536 2.03 -17.12 10.34
N ARG A 537 1.54 -16.54 9.24
CA ARG A 537 0.70 -17.26 8.27
C ARG A 537 1.44 -18.37 7.54
N LEU A 538 2.68 -18.14 7.16
CA LEU A 538 3.53 -19.15 6.53
C LEU A 538 3.73 -20.38 7.44
N MET A 539 3.82 -20.15 8.75
CA MET A 539 4.01 -21.23 9.72
C MET A 539 2.70 -21.95 10.10
N GLU A 540 1.54 -21.29 9.96
CA GLU A 540 0.20 -21.91 10.18
C GLU A 540 -0.23 -22.78 8.99
N SER A 541 0.18 -22.45 7.77
CA SER A 541 -0.25 -23.15 6.56
C SER A 541 0.54 -24.45 6.33
N LYS A 542 -0.16 -25.60 6.37
CA LYS A 542 0.45 -26.92 6.09
C LYS A 542 0.66 -27.22 4.58
N ASN A 543 0.06 -26.44 3.64
CA ASN A 543 -0.05 -26.78 2.22
C ASN A 543 -0.03 -25.55 1.27
N ARG A 544 0.90 -24.63 1.42
CA ARG A 544 1.13 -23.59 0.39
C ARG A 544 2.59 -23.49 -0.01
#